data_d56b0dad88be80aa574639ba80d95bad
#
_entry.id   d56b0dad88be80aa574639ba80d95bad
#
_cell.length_a   1.000
_cell.length_b   1.000
_cell.length_c   1.000
_cell.angle_alpha   90.00
_cell.angle_beta   90.00
_cell.angle_gamma   90.00
#
_symmetry.space_group_name_H-M   'P 1'
#
loop_
_entity.id
_entity.type
_entity.pdbx_description
1 polymer ?
#
loop_
_entity_poly.entity_id
_entity_poly.type
_entity_poly.pdbx_seq_one_letter_code
_entity_poly.pdbx_strand_id
1 'polypeptide(L)'
;MVSRRKKTSRKPIGGSGRGKTTRTKRQTRLAAATIEASSSARVGVASEKSQTVGVRLNKWLAEQGVDSRRKCDEKVFGGEVSVNGTVILEPGYRVLDGDDVRVDGVKISVGRRLYYLFYKPKGVLCTNDPRETDTRVCDLVDPMVPGRVHTVGRLDKESEGLLLLTNDGDFSQIITHPSYGIRKTYVCYINHAITHADIEKAREGAYIDGVKVVPESLRLMRSSKKGATVEMTISEGRNREVRRVLARFDMRVKRLKRVRIGNLGVAKLKRGGIRPLTKKERDDLVAMARSSSGDA
;
A
#
# COMPACT_ATOMS: atom_id res chain seq x y z
N MET A 1 23.45 45.21 41.40
CA MET A 1 23.47 46.39 40.54
C MET A 1 22.55 46.09 39.37
N VAL A 2 21.30 46.38 39.45
CA VAL A 2 20.55 47.61 39.16
C VAL A 2 20.98 48.26 37.83
N SER A 3 20.19 48.13 36.80
CA SER A 3 19.58 49.28 36.12
C SER A 3 18.44 48.87 35.18
N ARG A 4 17.28 49.42 35.47
CA ARG A 4 16.07 49.56 34.65
C ARG A 4 16.22 50.71 33.66
N ARG A 5 15.50 50.65 32.55
CA ARG A 5 14.72 51.76 31.90
C ARG A 5 14.47 51.39 30.42
N LYS A 6 13.41 51.75 29.74
CA LYS A 6 12.08 52.35 30.00
C LYS A 6 11.25 52.14 28.71
N LYS A 7 9.94 52.03 28.89
CA LYS A 7 8.91 52.10 27.82
C LYS A 7 8.88 53.48 27.18
N THR A 8 8.57 53.57 25.89
CA THR A 8 7.76 54.69 25.37
C THR A 8 6.78 54.18 24.29
N SER A 9 5.53 54.50 24.56
CA SER A 9 4.35 54.40 23.71
C SER A 9 4.24 55.59 22.79
N ARG A 10 3.77 55.45 21.56
CA ARG A 10 3.00 56.50 20.88
C ARG A 10 2.07 55.89 19.80
N LYS A 11 0.80 56.11 19.94
CA LYS A 11 -0.30 56.14 18.97
C LYS A 11 -0.68 57.61 18.76
N PRO A 12 -1.65 57.95 17.90
CA PRO A 12 -1.89 57.70 16.45
C PRO A 12 -2.13 59.05 15.73
N ILE A 13 -2.20 59.06 14.40
CA ILE A 13 -2.97 60.11 13.68
C ILE A 13 -3.52 59.49 12.40
N GLY A 14 -4.80 59.78 12.15
CA GLY A 14 -5.57 59.32 11.05
C GLY A 14 -5.44 60.19 9.79
N GLY A 15 -6.03 59.70 8.70
CA GLY A 15 -6.13 60.44 7.45
C GLY A 15 -6.98 59.66 6.45
N SER A 16 -8.20 60.16 6.24
CA SER A 16 -9.21 59.72 5.28
C SER A 16 -8.76 59.96 3.85
N GLY A 17 -9.12 59.01 2.94
CA GLY A 17 -8.97 59.22 1.52
C GLY A 17 -9.85 58.24 0.73
N ARG A 18 -11.08 58.59 0.47
CA ARG A 18 -11.97 57.95 -0.51
C ARG A 18 -11.39 58.14 -1.92
N GLY A 19 -11.07 57.06 -2.60
CA GLY A 19 -10.80 57.05 -4.05
C GLY A 19 -11.58 55.93 -4.71
N LYS A 20 -12.76 56.23 -5.24
CA LYS A 20 -13.50 55.39 -6.19
C LYS A 20 -12.74 55.37 -7.49
N THR A 21 -12.25 54.25 -7.93
CA THR A 21 -11.88 54.02 -9.33
C THR A 21 -12.74 52.93 -9.91
N THR A 22 -13.67 53.38 -10.70
CA THR A 22 -14.48 52.62 -11.67
C THR A 22 -13.55 51.93 -12.65
N ARG A 23 -13.34 50.64 -12.46
CA ARG A 23 -12.60 49.76 -13.40
C ARG A 23 -13.62 49.25 -14.41
N THR A 24 -13.48 49.77 -15.63
CA THR A 24 -14.32 49.66 -16.79
C THR A 24 -14.59 48.21 -17.21
N LYS A 25 -15.87 47.91 -17.48
CA LYS A 25 -16.42 46.66 -18.05
C LYS A 25 -15.87 46.24 -19.45
N ARG A 26 -14.71 46.76 -19.86
CA ARG A 26 -14.16 46.52 -21.20
C ARG A 26 -13.07 45.45 -21.26
N GLN A 27 -12.50 45.02 -20.11
CA GLN A 27 -11.48 43.98 -20.07
C GLN A 27 -11.99 42.56 -19.86
N THR A 28 -13.28 42.42 -19.50
CA THR A 28 -13.89 41.09 -19.30
C THR A 28 -14.47 40.51 -20.60
N ARG A 29 -14.53 41.27 -21.70
CA ARG A 29 -14.99 40.75 -22.99
C ARG A 29 -13.90 40.24 -23.94
N LEU A 30 -12.63 40.55 -23.70
CA LEU A 30 -11.52 40.03 -24.52
C LEU A 30 -10.96 38.69 -23.99
N ALA A 31 -11.20 38.36 -22.71
CA ALA A 31 -10.79 37.06 -22.16
C ALA A 31 -11.75 35.91 -22.52
N ALA A 32 -12.99 36.23 -22.89
CA ALA A 32 -13.99 35.23 -23.29
C ALA A 32 -13.88 34.79 -24.77
N ALA A 33 -13.28 35.60 -25.62
CA ALA A 33 -13.16 35.29 -27.05
C ALA A 33 -11.91 34.46 -27.42
N THR A 34 -10.93 34.30 -26.51
CA THR A 34 -9.72 33.49 -26.77
C THR A 34 -9.86 32.07 -26.27
N ILE A 35 -10.90 31.73 -25.53
CA ILE A 35 -11.20 30.37 -25.01
C ILE A 35 -12.02 29.53 -25.98
N GLU A 36 -12.71 30.16 -26.95
CA GLU A 36 -13.57 29.45 -27.90
C GLU A 36 -12.87 28.83 -29.12
N ALA A 37 -11.56 29.09 -29.32
CA ALA A 37 -10.84 28.61 -30.51
C ALA A 37 -9.99 27.35 -30.29
N SER A 38 -9.95 26.77 -29.07
CA SER A 38 -9.16 25.57 -28.76
C SER A 38 -9.94 24.40 -28.12
N SER A 39 -11.27 24.44 -28.09
CA SER A 39 -12.10 23.42 -27.43
C SER A 39 -12.98 22.62 -28.40
N SER A 40 -12.40 22.12 -29.49
CA SER A 40 -13.06 21.03 -30.25
C SER A 40 -12.61 19.64 -29.83
N ALA A 41 -12.07 19.47 -28.61
CA ALA A 41 -11.97 18.15 -27.99
C ALA A 41 -13.37 17.76 -27.53
N ARG A 42 -14.01 16.86 -28.27
CA ARG A 42 -15.34 16.32 -27.93
C ARG A 42 -15.26 15.68 -26.54
N VAL A 43 -15.91 16.28 -25.56
CA VAL A 43 -16.26 15.61 -24.30
C VAL A 43 -17.34 14.59 -24.64
N GLY A 44 -16.92 13.36 -24.93
CA GLY A 44 -17.84 12.26 -25.17
C GLY A 44 -18.44 11.83 -23.85
N VAL A 45 -19.73 12.13 -23.63
CA VAL A 45 -20.51 11.41 -22.64
C VAL A 45 -20.62 9.97 -23.14
N ALA A 46 -19.87 9.06 -22.51
CA ALA A 46 -19.90 7.65 -22.84
C ALA A 46 -21.31 7.12 -22.61
N SER A 47 -21.99 6.74 -23.69
CA SER A 47 -23.29 6.08 -23.64
C SER A 47 -23.20 4.78 -22.84
N GLU A 48 -24.20 4.55 -22.01
CA GLU A 48 -24.40 3.32 -21.24
C GLU A 48 -24.44 2.08 -22.16
N LYS A 49 -23.29 1.42 -22.32
CA LYS A 49 -23.27 0.05 -22.87
C LYS A 49 -22.17 -0.77 -22.19
N SER A 50 -22.60 -1.80 -21.49
CA SER A 50 -21.82 -2.94 -21.02
C SER A 50 -20.74 -2.66 -19.96
N GLN A 51 -21.15 -2.47 -18.71
CA GLN A 51 -20.27 -2.20 -17.55
C GLN A 51 -19.53 -3.42 -16.98
N THR A 52 -19.49 -4.56 -17.65
CA THR A 52 -18.95 -5.81 -17.07
C THR A 52 -17.61 -6.26 -17.63
N VAL A 53 -17.13 -5.71 -18.73
CA VAL A 53 -15.85 -6.10 -19.36
C VAL A 53 -14.89 -4.92 -19.37
N GLY A 54 -13.69 -5.11 -18.82
CA GLY A 54 -12.65 -4.09 -18.77
C GLY A 54 -12.14 -3.75 -17.36
N VAL A 55 -10.95 -3.18 -17.27
CA VAL A 55 -10.26 -2.80 -16.03
C VAL A 55 -10.51 -1.32 -15.73
N ARG A 56 -10.83 -0.95 -14.48
CA ARG A 56 -10.98 0.47 -14.12
C ARG A 56 -9.72 1.25 -14.48
N LEU A 57 -9.88 2.43 -15.08
CA LEU A 57 -8.77 3.25 -15.60
C LEU A 57 -7.71 3.55 -14.54
N ASN A 58 -8.09 3.94 -13.32
CA ASN A 58 -7.15 4.15 -12.23
C ASN A 58 -6.35 2.91 -11.83
N LYS A 59 -7.02 1.72 -11.87
CA LYS A 59 -6.35 0.44 -11.60
C LYS A 59 -5.39 0.11 -12.73
N TRP A 60 -5.86 0.23 -13.98
CA TRP A 60 -5.04 -0.03 -15.17
C TRP A 60 -3.79 0.84 -15.18
N LEU A 61 -3.91 2.16 -15.02
CA LEU A 61 -2.78 3.10 -14.96
C LEU A 61 -1.76 2.73 -13.87
N ALA A 62 -2.25 2.40 -12.68
CA ALA A 62 -1.38 2.00 -11.58
C ALA A 62 -0.64 0.69 -11.85
N GLU A 63 -1.26 -0.27 -12.52
CA GLU A 63 -0.65 -1.53 -12.93
C GLU A 63 0.40 -1.34 -14.02
N GLN A 64 0.25 -0.30 -14.87
CA GLN A 64 1.27 0.07 -15.84
C GLN A 64 2.41 0.91 -15.22
N GLY A 65 2.33 1.23 -13.94
CA GLY A 65 3.40 1.92 -13.19
C GLY A 65 3.37 3.45 -13.29
N VAL A 66 2.28 4.04 -13.81
CA VAL A 66 2.11 5.50 -13.91
C VAL A 66 2.22 6.15 -12.53
N ASP A 67 1.35 5.76 -11.58
CA ASP A 67 1.44 6.17 -10.18
C ASP A 67 0.60 5.24 -9.27
N SER A 68 0.39 5.63 -7.99
CA SER A 68 -0.58 4.96 -7.11
C SER A 68 -2.00 5.17 -7.64
N ARG A 69 -2.92 4.25 -7.33
CA ARG A 69 -4.31 4.37 -7.77
C ARG A 69 -4.94 5.73 -7.43
N ARG A 70 -4.67 6.25 -6.21
CA ARG A 70 -5.18 7.56 -5.79
C ARG A 70 -4.61 8.70 -6.62
N LYS A 71 -3.33 8.69 -6.92
CA LYS A 71 -2.73 9.69 -7.79
C LYS A 71 -3.15 9.55 -9.24
N CYS A 72 -3.43 8.33 -9.69
CA CYS A 72 -4.07 8.11 -10.99
C CYS A 72 -5.49 8.69 -11.03
N ASP A 73 -6.26 8.60 -9.92
CA ASP A 73 -7.55 9.29 -9.80
C ASP A 73 -7.38 10.81 -9.94
N GLU A 74 -6.40 11.40 -9.26
CA GLU A 74 -6.09 12.83 -9.36
C GLU A 74 -5.76 13.25 -10.80
N LYS A 75 -4.94 12.45 -11.51
CA LYS A 75 -4.62 12.68 -12.93
C LYS A 75 -5.82 12.59 -13.87
N VAL A 76 -6.71 11.63 -13.63
CA VAL A 76 -7.95 11.48 -14.40
C VAL A 76 -8.87 12.68 -14.15
N PHE A 77 -9.11 13.08 -12.91
CA PHE A 77 -9.89 14.28 -12.57
C PHE A 77 -9.25 15.56 -13.12
N GLY A 78 -7.93 15.63 -13.19
CA GLY A 78 -7.17 16.74 -13.78
C GLY A 78 -7.25 16.83 -15.31
N GLY A 79 -7.84 15.82 -15.98
CA GLY A 79 -7.93 15.79 -17.45
C GLY A 79 -6.62 15.44 -18.15
N GLU A 80 -5.63 14.89 -17.40
CA GLU A 80 -4.33 14.49 -17.94
C GLU A 80 -4.42 13.17 -18.73
N VAL A 81 -5.54 12.43 -18.65
CA VAL A 81 -5.68 11.08 -19.22
C VAL A 81 -6.66 11.07 -20.37
N SER A 82 -6.26 10.49 -21.49
CA SER A 82 -7.15 10.23 -22.63
C SER A 82 -7.17 8.74 -23.02
N VAL A 83 -8.32 8.29 -23.50
CA VAL A 83 -8.52 6.95 -24.05
C VAL A 83 -9.11 7.09 -25.47
N ASN A 84 -8.43 6.49 -26.45
CA ASN A 84 -8.82 6.58 -27.87
C ASN A 84 -9.02 8.03 -28.37
N GLY A 85 -8.17 8.95 -27.87
CA GLY A 85 -8.20 10.38 -28.21
C GLY A 85 -9.25 11.21 -27.45
N THR A 86 -10.07 10.59 -26.59
CA THR A 86 -11.07 11.29 -25.75
C THR A 86 -10.53 11.46 -24.34
N VAL A 87 -10.58 12.69 -23.80
CA VAL A 87 -10.20 12.97 -22.39
C VAL A 87 -11.22 12.36 -21.46
N ILE A 88 -10.75 11.58 -20.48
CA ILE A 88 -11.58 10.92 -19.48
C ILE A 88 -11.42 11.65 -18.14
N LEU A 89 -12.55 12.06 -17.55
CA LEU A 89 -12.60 12.72 -16.23
C LEU A 89 -13.13 11.79 -15.12
N GLU A 90 -13.55 10.59 -15.48
CA GLU A 90 -14.11 9.60 -14.56
C GLU A 90 -13.11 8.47 -14.25
N PRO A 91 -12.58 8.35 -13.04
CA PRO A 91 -11.66 7.26 -12.67
C PRO A 91 -12.28 5.86 -12.74
N GLY A 92 -13.61 5.80 -12.68
CA GLY A 92 -14.40 4.57 -12.82
C GLY A 92 -14.48 4.04 -14.25
N TYR A 93 -14.11 4.85 -15.25
CA TYR A 93 -14.05 4.42 -16.65
C TYR A 93 -13.30 3.10 -16.80
N ARG A 94 -13.77 2.24 -17.72
CA ARG A 94 -13.17 0.90 -17.92
C ARG A 94 -12.41 0.86 -19.23
N VAL A 95 -11.12 0.55 -19.11
CA VAL A 95 -10.21 0.33 -20.25
C VAL A 95 -10.41 -1.09 -20.77
N LEU A 96 -10.55 -1.23 -22.07
CA LEU A 96 -10.65 -2.50 -22.77
C LEU A 96 -9.28 -2.88 -23.36
N ASP A 97 -9.13 -4.15 -23.73
CA ASP A 97 -7.95 -4.61 -24.46
C ASP A 97 -7.88 -3.93 -25.83
N GLY A 98 -6.73 -3.36 -26.14
CA GLY A 98 -6.49 -2.65 -27.39
C GLY A 98 -6.76 -1.13 -27.33
N ASP A 99 -7.31 -0.60 -26.24
CA ASP A 99 -7.48 0.85 -26.08
C ASP A 99 -6.14 1.59 -26.09
N ASP A 100 -6.10 2.73 -26.79
CA ASP A 100 -4.96 3.66 -26.77
C ASP A 100 -5.10 4.62 -25.59
N VAL A 101 -4.44 4.28 -24.49
CA VAL A 101 -4.44 5.09 -23.26
C VAL A 101 -3.21 5.99 -23.23
N ARG A 102 -3.43 7.28 -22.99
CA ARG A 102 -2.36 8.27 -22.90
C ARG A 102 -2.47 9.11 -21.62
N VAL A 103 -1.30 9.48 -21.10
CA VAL A 103 -1.17 10.44 -19.99
C VAL A 103 -0.33 11.59 -20.50
N ASP A 104 -0.80 12.82 -20.38
CA ASP A 104 -0.16 14.03 -20.93
C ASP A 104 0.24 13.87 -22.41
N GLY A 105 -0.61 13.21 -23.20
CA GLY A 105 -0.39 12.91 -24.61
C GLY A 105 0.57 11.74 -24.89
N VAL A 106 1.27 11.24 -23.88
CA VAL A 106 2.22 10.11 -24.01
C VAL A 106 1.48 8.78 -23.89
N LYS A 107 1.62 7.93 -24.90
CA LYS A 107 1.03 6.58 -24.91
C LYS A 107 1.61 5.71 -23.82
N ILE A 108 0.74 5.11 -23.00
CA ILE A 108 1.11 4.17 -21.97
C ILE A 108 1.13 2.75 -22.55
N SER A 109 2.30 2.12 -22.53
CA SER A 109 2.44 0.73 -22.95
C SER A 109 2.07 -0.23 -21.83
N VAL A 110 1.52 -1.40 -22.20
CA VAL A 110 1.24 -2.47 -21.24
C VAL A 110 2.55 -2.98 -20.64
N GLY A 111 2.73 -2.70 -19.36
CA GLY A 111 3.92 -3.07 -18.62
C GLY A 111 3.99 -4.57 -18.30
N ARG A 112 5.21 -5.08 -18.13
CA ARG A 112 5.44 -6.45 -17.68
C ARG A 112 4.99 -6.64 -16.25
N ARG A 113 4.29 -7.73 -15.94
CA ARG A 113 3.97 -8.11 -14.55
C ARG A 113 5.23 -8.51 -13.80
N LEU A 114 5.42 -7.93 -12.62
CA LEU A 114 6.60 -8.08 -11.77
C LEU A 114 6.20 -8.78 -10.47
N TYR A 115 6.96 -9.77 -10.06
CA TYR A 115 6.72 -10.52 -8.82
C TYR A 115 8.04 -10.79 -8.13
N TYR A 116 8.19 -10.33 -6.89
CA TYR A 116 9.43 -10.46 -6.12
C TYR A 116 9.17 -10.97 -4.71
N LEU A 117 10.15 -11.70 -4.18
CA LEU A 117 10.27 -12.04 -2.78
C LEU A 117 11.38 -11.18 -2.18
N PHE A 118 11.05 -10.43 -1.15
CA PHE A 118 11.94 -9.52 -0.45
C PHE A 118 12.08 -9.91 1.02
N TYR A 119 13.26 -9.80 1.60
CA TYR A 119 13.46 -9.91 3.03
C TYR A 119 13.50 -8.51 3.65
N LYS A 120 12.37 -8.04 4.17
CA LYS A 120 12.26 -6.77 4.83
C LYS A 120 13.13 -6.74 6.10
N PRO A 121 14.07 -5.80 6.26
CA PRO A 121 14.78 -5.58 7.52
C PRO A 121 13.83 -5.00 8.60
N LYS A 122 14.22 -5.14 9.87
CA LYS A 122 13.63 -4.37 10.99
C LYS A 122 13.94 -2.88 10.80
N GLY A 123 13.06 -2.00 11.23
CA GLY A 123 13.22 -0.55 11.16
C GLY A 123 12.69 0.08 9.86
N VAL A 124 12.31 -0.72 8.87
CA VAL A 124 11.81 -0.27 7.56
C VAL A 124 10.29 -0.26 7.53
N LEU A 125 9.68 0.77 6.95
CA LEU A 125 8.23 0.94 6.86
C LEU A 125 7.65 0.31 5.57
N CYS A 126 6.47 -0.32 5.69
CA CYS A 126 5.66 -0.76 4.55
C CYS A 126 4.63 0.33 4.19
N THR A 127 5.09 1.46 3.71
CA THR A 127 4.28 2.58 3.22
C THR A 127 4.90 3.17 1.95
N ASN A 128 4.07 3.79 1.12
CA ASN A 128 4.51 4.59 -0.02
C ASN A 128 4.29 6.10 0.24
N ASP A 129 3.91 6.50 1.47
CA ASP A 129 3.72 7.91 1.80
C ASP A 129 5.07 8.65 1.79
N PRO A 130 5.26 9.65 0.91
CA PRO A 130 6.52 10.38 0.80
C PRO A 130 6.80 11.29 2.00
N ARG A 131 5.82 11.53 2.88
CA ARG A 131 5.97 12.35 4.10
C ARG A 131 6.68 11.60 5.22
N GLU A 132 6.79 10.29 5.12
CA GLU A 132 7.50 9.48 6.10
C GLU A 132 9.01 9.76 6.04
N THR A 133 9.60 10.04 7.18
CA THR A 133 11.03 10.32 7.33
C THR A 133 11.88 9.06 7.54
N ASP A 134 11.25 7.98 7.96
CA ASP A 134 11.89 6.68 8.11
C ASP A 134 12.06 5.98 6.75
N THR A 135 13.09 5.16 6.61
CA THR A 135 13.31 4.33 5.42
C THR A 135 12.11 3.45 5.11
N ARG A 136 11.60 3.52 3.90
CA ARG A 136 10.47 2.73 3.41
C ARG A 136 10.96 1.55 2.56
N VAL A 137 10.09 0.55 2.38
CA VAL A 137 10.39 -0.60 1.50
C VAL A 137 10.67 -0.13 0.07
N CYS A 138 9.89 0.82 -0.48
CA CYS A 138 10.12 1.36 -1.82
C CYS A 138 11.52 1.98 -1.96
N ASP A 139 12.01 2.73 -0.97
CA ASP A 139 13.34 3.35 -1.02
C ASP A 139 14.47 2.32 -1.18
N LEU A 140 14.29 1.12 -0.61
CA LEU A 140 15.26 0.03 -0.73
C LEU A 140 15.12 -0.78 -2.03
N VAL A 141 13.91 -0.87 -2.57
CA VAL A 141 13.57 -1.81 -3.64
C VAL A 141 13.59 -1.17 -5.01
N ASP A 142 13.15 0.10 -5.14
CA ASP A 142 13.05 0.79 -6.43
C ASP A 142 14.36 0.79 -7.24
N PRO A 143 15.56 0.91 -6.61
CA PRO A 143 16.82 0.78 -7.36
C PRO A 143 17.13 -0.63 -7.87
N MET A 144 16.42 -1.66 -7.38
CA MET A 144 16.72 -3.08 -7.64
C MET A 144 15.75 -3.72 -8.64
N VAL A 145 14.67 -3.03 -9.02
CA VAL A 145 13.60 -3.58 -9.87
C VAL A 145 13.37 -2.70 -11.10
N PRO A 146 12.99 -3.28 -12.26
CA PRO A 146 12.84 -2.54 -13.52
C PRO A 146 11.52 -1.79 -13.63
N GLY A 147 10.88 -1.43 -12.52
CA GLY A 147 9.61 -0.72 -12.55
C GLY A 147 8.95 -0.65 -11.18
N ARG A 148 7.87 0.09 -11.08
CA ARG A 148 7.17 0.32 -9.83
C ARG A 148 6.51 -0.95 -9.31
N VAL A 149 6.75 -1.27 -8.04
CA VAL A 149 6.09 -2.36 -7.32
C VAL A 149 5.51 -1.86 -6.00
N HIS A 150 4.55 -2.58 -5.46
CA HIS A 150 3.99 -2.34 -4.14
C HIS A 150 4.09 -3.58 -3.27
N THR A 151 3.98 -3.40 -1.97
CA THR A 151 4.02 -4.50 -1.00
C THR A 151 2.70 -5.28 -1.00
N VAL A 152 2.78 -6.60 -1.07
CA VAL A 152 1.64 -7.51 -0.91
C VAL A 152 1.42 -7.74 0.60
N GLY A 153 0.48 -7.01 1.15
CA GLY A 153 0.31 -6.90 2.59
C GLY A 153 1.43 -6.09 3.25
N ARG A 154 1.49 -6.16 4.57
CA ARG A 154 2.43 -5.37 5.34
C ARG A 154 3.12 -6.18 6.43
N LEU A 155 4.26 -5.68 6.87
CA LEU A 155 4.92 -5.99 8.13
C LEU A 155 5.12 -4.67 8.89
N ASP A 156 4.93 -4.69 10.21
CA ASP A 156 5.21 -3.52 11.05
C ASP A 156 6.70 -3.11 10.93
N LYS A 157 7.01 -1.85 11.28
CA LYS A 157 8.38 -1.32 11.35
C LYS A 157 9.31 -2.23 12.15
N GLU A 158 8.83 -2.71 13.31
CA GLU A 158 9.56 -3.56 14.25
C GLU A 158 9.62 -5.05 13.85
N SER A 159 8.96 -5.43 12.77
CA SER A 159 8.93 -6.80 12.26
C SER A 159 9.84 -6.96 11.05
N GLU A 160 10.43 -8.14 10.90
CA GLU A 160 11.31 -8.48 9.78
C GLU A 160 10.83 -9.72 9.03
N GLY A 161 11.42 -10.02 7.90
CA GLY A 161 11.22 -11.27 7.17
C GLY A 161 10.55 -11.11 5.82
N LEU A 162 9.98 -12.20 5.33
CA LEU A 162 9.44 -12.29 3.97
C LEU A 162 8.32 -11.31 3.70
N LEU A 163 8.42 -10.65 2.56
CA LEU A 163 7.42 -9.76 2.00
C LEU A 163 7.39 -9.97 0.49
N LEU A 164 6.20 -10.08 -0.07
CA LEU A 164 6.01 -10.12 -1.52
C LEU A 164 5.84 -8.70 -2.07
N LEU A 165 6.34 -8.48 -3.28
CA LEU A 165 6.24 -7.22 -4.01
C LEU A 165 5.75 -7.50 -5.42
N THR A 166 4.86 -6.65 -5.95
CA THR A 166 4.32 -6.82 -7.30
C THR A 166 3.73 -5.50 -7.82
N ASN A 167 3.53 -5.41 -9.13
CA ASN A 167 2.66 -4.41 -9.77
C ASN A 167 1.30 -5.00 -10.16
N ASP A 168 1.05 -6.28 -9.85
CA ASP A 168 -0.20 -6.99 -10.12
C ASP A 168 -1.15 -6.86 -8.92
N GLY A 169 -2.19 -6.04 -9.07
CA GLY A 169 -3.17 -5.79 -8.02
C GLY A 169 -4.05 -7.01 -7.72
N ASP A 170 -4.36 -7.83 -8.72
CA ASP A 170 -5.19 -9.03 -8.55
C ASP A 170 -4.42 -10.11 -7.79
N PHE A 171 -3.16 -10.34 -8.14
CA PHE A 171 -2.28 -11.22 -7.35
C PHE A 171 -2.15 -10.73 -5.91
N SER A 172 -1.97 -9.42 -5.71
CA SER A 172 -1.88 -8.83 -4.38
C SER A 172 -3.15 -9.11 -3.56
N GLN A 173 -4.33 -8.97 -4.17
CA GLN A 173 -5.61 -9.26 -3.52
C GLN A 173 -5.73 -10.74 -3.14
N ILE A 174 -5.43 -11.65 -4.05
CA ILE A 174 -5.46 -13.10 -3.80
C ILE A 174 -4.59 -13.47 -2.59
N ILE A 175 -3.40 -12.92 -2.48
CA ILE A 175 -2.47 -13.25 -1.38
C ILE A 175 -2.87 -12.63 -0.05
N THR A 176 -3.55 -11.49 -0.07
CA THR A 176 -3.82 -10.71 1.16
C THR A 176 -5.22 -10.88 1.71
N HIS A 177 -6.20 -11.16 0.88
CA HIS A 177 -7.59 -11.23 1.32
C HIS A 177 -7.83 -12.47 2.21
N PRO A 178 -8.49 -12.31 3.36
CA PRO A 178 -8.69 -13.39 4.32
C PRO A 178 -9.41 -14.63 3.76
N SER A 179 -10.34 -14.45 2.82
CA SER A 179 -11.11 -15.56 2.23
C SER A 179 -10.25 -16.58 1.48
N TYR A 180 -9.06 -16.18 1.02
CA TYR A 180 -8.13 -17.09 0.34
C TYR A 180 -7.21 -17.86 1.29
N GLY A 181 -7.24 -17.61 2.59
CA GLY A 181 -6.58 -18.42 3.60
C GLY A 181 -5.06 -18.62 3.45
N ILE A 182 -4.35 -17.75 2.74
CA ILE A 182 -2.91 -17.90 2.55
C ILE A 182 -2.18 -17.82 3.89
N ARG A 183 -1.59 -18.94 4.30
CA ARG A 183 -0.89 -19.10 5.58
C ARG A 183 0.39 -18.26 5.64
N LYS A 184 0.62 -17.64 6.79
CA LYS A 184 1.84 -16.87 7.10
C LYS A 184 2.42 -17.44 8.38
N THR A 185 3.68 -17.91 8.32
CA THR A 185 4.38 -18.48 9.49
C THR A 185 5.40 -17.49 10.02
N TYR A 186 5.36 -17.31 11.34
CA TYR A 186 6.20 -16.38 12.07
C TYR A 186 7.02 -17.09 13.13
N VAL A 187 8.28 -16.67 13.30
CA VAL A 187 9.11 -17.02 14.44
C VAL A 187 9.13 -15.83 15.40
N CYS A 188 8.68 -16.08 16.63
CA CYS A 188 8.51 -15.11 17.69
C CYS A 188 9.55 -15.34 18.79
N TYR A 189 10.34 -14.31 19.12
CA TYR A 189 11.28 -14.35 20.23
C TYR A 189 10.69 -13.67 21.44
N ILE A 190 10.59 -14.38 22.55
CA ILE A 190 9.99 -13.95 23.82
C ILE A 190 11.12 -13.86 24.86
N ASN A 191 11.06 -12.90 25.78
CA ASN A 191 12.15 -12.58 26.69
C ASN A 191 12.13 -13.35 28.03
N HIS A 192 11.27 -14.35 28.16
CA HIS A 192 11.19 -15.22 29.34
C HIS A 192 10.92 -16.65 28.92
N ALA A 193 11.04 -17.56 29.86
CA ALA A 193 10.76 -18.98 29.64
C ALA A 193 9.26 -19.17 29.40
N ILE A 194 8.95 -20.08 28.48
CA ILE A 194 7.57 -20.53 28.16
C ILE A 194 7.51 -22.03 28.34
N THR A 195 6.44 -22.53 28.93
CA THR A 195 6.17 -23.95 29.10
C THR A 195 5.30 -24.51 27.97
N HIS A 196 5.23 -25.82 27.84
CA HIS A 196 4.29 -26.46 26.93
C HIS A 196 2.83 -26.17 27.31
N ALA A 197 2.51 -26.07 28.60
CA ALA A 197 1.17 -25.72 29.08
C ALA A 197 0.75 -24.31 28.64
N ASP A 198 1.68 -23.36 28.60
CA ASP A 198 1.39 -22.00 28.09
C ASP A 198 1.08 -22.03 26.58
N ILE A 199 1.76 -22.87 25.82
CA ILE A 199 1.50 -23.06 24.40
C ILE A 199 0.12 -23.69 24.16
N GLU A 200 -0.26 -24.72 24.92
CA GLU A 200 -1.58 -25.35 24.79
C GLU A 200 -2.70 -24.34 25.04
N LYS A 201 -2.59 -23.54 26.11
CA LYS A 201 -3.55 -22.45 26.36
C LYS A 201 -3.62 -21.46 25.20
N ALA A 202 -2.47 -21.07 24.65
CA ALA A 202 -2.44 -20.09 23.56
C ALA A 202 -2.94 -20.65 22.22
N ARG A 203 -2.97 -21.97 22.02
CA ARG A 203 -3.61 -22.62 20.87
C ARG A 203 -5.11 -22.43 20.82
N GLU A 204 -5.76 -22.26 21.96
CA GLU A 204 -7.21 -21.98 22.02
C GLU A 204 -7.57 -20.65 21.36
N GLY A 205 -6.55 -19.81 21.12
CA GLY A 205 -6.71 -18.48 20.53
C GLY A 205 -7.19 -17.43 21.52
N ALA A 206 -7.27 -16.20 21.03
CA ALA A 206 -7.66 -15.05 21.84
C ALA A 206 -8.61 -14.11 21.10
N TYR A 207 -9.44 -13.40 21.84
CA TYR A 207 -10.29 -12.34 21.27
C TYR A 207 -9.48 -11.08 20.96
N ILE A 208 -9.51 -10.67 19.71
CA ILE A 208 -8.85 -9.48 19.18
C ILE A 208 -9.92 -8.64 18.47
N ASP A 209 -10.21 -7.44 18.99
CA ASP A 209 -11.26 -6.56 18.47
C ASP A 209 -12.62 -7.26 18.31
N GLY A 210 -13.01 -8.05 19.33
CA GLY A 210 -14.29 -8.77 19.35
C GLY A 210 -14.33 -10.05 18.52
N VAL A 211 -13.27 -10.39 17.78
CA VAL A 211 -13.20 -11.61 16.97
C VAL A 211 -12.20 -12.58 17.59
N LYS A 212 -12.60 -13.86 17.71
CA LYS A 212 -11.72 -14.92 18.19
C LYS A 212 -10.73 -15.29 17.09
N VAL A 213 -9.45 -15.07 17.35
CA VAL A 213 -8.33 -15.44 16.47
C VAL A 213 -7.69 -16.71 17.03
N VAL A 214 -7.76 -17.79 16.26
CA VAL A 214 -7.15 -19.08 16.59
C VAL A 214 -5.97 -19.32 15.66
N PRO A 215 -4.76 -19.57 16.18
CA PRO A 215 -3.64 -19.94 15.34
C PRO A 215 -3.87 -21.26 14.60
N GLU A 216 -3.53 -21.33 13.33
CA GLU A 216 -3.50 -22.59 12.57
C GLU A 216 -2.51 -23.60 13.19
N SER A 217 -1.40 -23.08 13.69
CA SER A 217 -0.37 -23.83 14.39
C SER A 217 0.38 -22.92 15.35
N LEU A 218 0.70 -23.45 16.54
CA LEU A 218 1.54 -22.79 17.53
C LEU A 218 2.45 -23.84 18.16
N ARG A 219 3.77 -23.64 18.10
CA ARG A 219 4.76 -24.61 18.59
C ARG A 219 5.88 -23.93 19.36
N LEU A 220 6.27 -24.53 20.49
CA LEU A 220 7.48 -24.15 21.20
C LEU A 220 8.69 -24.78 20.52
N MET A 221 9.55 -23.94 19.93
CA MET A 221 10.78 -24.40 19.28
C MET A 221 11.93 -24.56 20.29
N ARG A 222 12.02 -23.62 21.22
CA ARG A 222 13.05 -23.57 22.26
C ARG A 222 12.56 -22.76 23.46
N SER A 223 12.90 -23.19 24.68
CA SER A 223 12.71 -22.42 25.90
C SER A 223 13.94 -22.50 26.79
N SER A 224 14.26 -21.42 27.47
CA SER A 224 15.34 -21.32 28.43
C SER A 224 15.05 -20.21 29.45
N LYS A 225 15.78 -20.13 30.54
CA LYS A 225 15.64 -19.00 31.52
C LYS A 225 15.82 -17.63 30.89
N LYS A 226 16.54 -17.51 29.76
CA LYS A 226 16.82 -16.25 29.06
C LYS A 226 15.77 -15.87 28.02
N GLY A 227 14.88 -16.77 27.68
CA GLY A 227 13.81 -16.54 26.70
C GLY A 227 13.40 -17.79 25.93
N ALA A 228 12.34 -17.63 25.17
CA ALA A 228 11.76 -18.69 24.35
C ALA A 228 11.64 -18.27 22.87
N THR A 229 11.59 -19.27 22.00
CA THR A 229 11.28 -19.11 20.58
C THR A 229 10.05 -19.93 20.27
N VAL A 230 9.05 -19.29 19.69
CA VAL A 230 7.75 -19.89 19.35
C VAL A 230 7.53 -19.71 17.84
N GLU A 231 7.08 -20.75 17.17
CA GLU A 231 6.61 -20.66 15.77
C GLU A 231 5.08 -20.60 15.77
N MET A 232 4.52 -19.63 15.07
CA MET A 232 3.09 -19.42 14.94
C MET A 232 2.69 -19.26 13.47
N THR A 233 1.67 -19.99 13.05
CA THR A 233 1.06 -19.88 11.71
C THR A 233 -0.35 -19.33 11.82
N ILE A 234 -0.67 -18.34 10.98
CA ILE A 234 -1.99 -17.72 10.86
C ILE A 234 -2.39 -17.63 9.39
N SER A 235 -3.68 -17.64 9.10
CA SER A 235 -4.24 -17.44 7.75
C SER A 235 -4.69 -16.00 7.50
N GLU A 236 -5.06 -15.28 8.53
CA GLU A 236 -5.45 -13.86 8.47
C GLU A 236 -4.23 -12.92 8.45
N GLY A 237 -4.41 -11.68 8.76
CA GLY A 237 -3.35 -10.67 8.78
C GLY A 237 -3.82 -9.36 9.42
N ARG A 238 -4.58 -9.47 10.53
CA ARG A 238 -5.05 -8.30 11.27
C ARG A 238 -3.89 -7.47 11.82
N ASN A 239 -4.17 -6.22 12.16
CA ASN A 239 -3.14 -5.33 12.71
C ASN A 239 -2.47 -5.97 13.95
N ARG A 240 -1.14 -6.18 13.88
CA ARG A 240 -0.29 -6.74 14.94
C ARG A 240 -0.81 -8.04 15.55
N GLU A 241 -1.55 -8.82 14.77
CA GLU A 241 -2.30 -10.01 15.21
C GLU A 241 -1.46 -10.99 16.05
N VAL A 242 -0.32 -11.46 15.51
CA VAL A 242 0.57 -12.39 16.21
C VAL A 242 1.01 -11.84 17.57
N ARG A 243 1.38 -10.56 17.64
CA ARG A 243 1.81 -9.91 18.89
C ARG A 243 0.68 -9.78 19.89
N ARG A 244 -0.54 -9.48 19.40
CA ARG A 244 -1.73 -9.30 20.24
C ARG A 244 -2.24 -10.63 20.79
N VAL A 245 -2.29 -11.67 19.97
CA VAL A 245 -2.69 -13.01 20.41
C VAL A 245 -1.72 -13.51 21.48
N LEU A 246 -0.42 -13.51 21.23
CA LEU A 246 0.58 -13.98 22.19
C LEU A 246 0.60 -13.16 23.48
N ALA A 247 0.36 -11.85 23.40
CA ALA A 247 0.30 -10.98 24.58
C ALA A 247 -0.87 -11.30 25.53
N ARG A 248 -1.97 -11.91 25.04
CA ARG A 248 -3.09 -12.37 25.91
C ARG A 248 -2.69 -13.50 26.84
N PHE A 249 -1.59 -14.17 26.54
CA PHE A 249 -1.02 -15.26 27.33
C PHE A 249 0.37 -14.87 27.93
N ASP A 250 0.54 -13.58 28.23
CA ASP A 250 1.77 -12.98 28.76
C ASP A 250 3.03 -13.17 27.91
N MET A 251 2.91 -13.70 26.70
CA MET A 251 4.02 -13.91 25.78
C MET A 251 4.35 -12.62 25.02
N ARG A 252 5.16 -11.74 25.63
CA ARG A 252 5.58 -10.47 25.01
C ARG A 252 6.65 -10.68 23.96
N VAL A 253 6.28 -10.52 22.67
CA VAL A 253 7.16 -10.72 21.52
C VAL A 253 8.15 -9.56 21.38
N LYS A 254 9.44 -9.83 21.62
CA LYS A 254 10.56 -8.90 21.43
C LYS A 254 10.95 -8.75 19.97
N ARG A 255 11.02 -9.86 19.25
CA ARG A 255 11.37 -9.90 17.84
C ARG A 255 10.41 -10.81 17.10
N LEU A 256 9.90 -10.33 15.97
CA LEU A 256 8.95 -11.03 15.10
C LEU A 256 9.56 -11.14 13.70
N LYS A 257 9.66 -12.37 13.21
CA LYS A 257 10.17 -12.65 11.88
C LYS A 257 9.17 -13.49 11.09
N ARG A 258 8.67 -13.00 9.95
CA ARG A 258 7.89 -13.81 9.01
C ARG A 258 8.83 -14.71 8.21
N VAL A 259 8.71 -16.01 8.39
CA VAL A 259 9.61 -16.99 7.78
C VAL A 259 9.01 -17.72 6.59
N ARG A 260 7.64 -17.72 6.46
CA ARG A 260 6.94 -18.31 5.33
C ARG A 260 5.72 -17.51 4.91
N ILE A 261 5.40 -17.57 3.63
CA ILE A 261 4.14 -17.13 3.02
C ILE A 261 3.72 -18.27 2.07
N GLY A 262 2.63 -18.98 2.37
CA GLY A 262 2.28 -20.23 1.70
C GLY A 262 3.43 -21.22 1.78
N ASN A 263 3.89 -21.70 0.63
CA ASN A 263 5.06 -22.60 0.49
C ASN A 263 6.40 -21.85 0.37
N LEU A 264 6.41 -20.53 0.24
CA LEU A 264 7.64 -19.75 0.11
C LEU A 264 8.33 -19.57 1.47
N GLY A 265 9.59 -19.94 1.54
CA GLY A 265 10.43 -19.82 2.73
C GLY A 265 11.56 -18.79 2.58
N VAL A 266 12.19 -18.47 3.70
CA VAL A 266 13.34 -17.52 3.78
C VAL A 266 14.60 -18.04 3.06
N ALA A 267 14.68 -19.34 2.75
CA ALA A 267 15.90 -20.01 2.30
C ALA A 267 16.74 -19.16 1.33
N LYS A 268 18.04 -18.99 1.66
CA LYS A 268 19.06 -18.26 0.87
C LYS A 268 18.83 -16.74 0.67
N LEU A 269 17.76 -16.14 1.21
CA LEU A 269 17.51 -14.72 1.08
C LEU A 269 18.10 -13.95 2.27
N LYS A 270 19.11 -13.12 2.02
CA LYS A 270 19.74 -12.25 3.04
C LYS A 270 18.80 -11.10 3.43
N ARG A 271 18.99 -10.49 4.60
CA ARG A 271 18.26 -9.27 5.00
C ARG A 271 18.47 -8.17 3.96
N GLY A 272 17.40 -7.50 3.55
CA GLY A 272 17.43 -6.51 2.49
C GLY A 272 17.58 -7.11 1.09
N GLY A 273 17.75 -8.44 0.98
CA GLY A 273 17.83 -9.10 -0.31
C GLY A 273 16.47 -9.24 -0.99
N ILE A 274 16.49 -9.19 -2.31
CA ILE A 274 15.35 -9.36 -3.19
C ILE A 274 15.66 -10.39 -4.28
N ARG A 275 14.67 -11.14 -4.70
CA ARG A 275 14.74 -11.99 -5.88
C ARG A 275 13.39 -12.05 -6.60
N PRO A 276 13.37 -12.27 -7.91
CA PRO A 276 12.13 -12.56 -8.61
C PRO A 276 11.52 -13.89 -8.10
N LEU A 277 10.18 -13.98 -8.16
CA LEU A 277 9.48 -15.25 -8.06
C LEU A 277 9.62 -16.02 -9.37
N THR A 278 9.80 -17.33 -9.27
CA THR A 278 9.65 -18.21 -10.42
C THR A 278 8.16 -18.31 -10.80
N LYS A 279 7.89 -18.68 -12.06
CA LYS A 279 6.51 -18.93 -12.53
C LYS A 279 5.83 -19.98 -11.62
N LYS A 280 6.54 -21.07 -11.30
CA LYS A 280 6.03 -22.13 -10.42
C LYS A 280 5.66 -21.61 -9.03
N GLU A 281 6.52 -20.82 -8.37
CA GLU A 281 6.24 -20.26 -7.04
C GLU A 281 4.99 -19.37 -7.04
N ARG A 282 4.81 -18.55 -8.08
CA ARG A 282 3.62 -17.71 -8.24
C ARG A 282 2.37 -18.57 -8.43
N ASP A 283 2.42 -19.51 -9.36
CA ASP A 283 1.27 -20.35 -9.73
C ASP A 283 0.86 -21.26 -8.56
N ASP A 284 1.81 -21.80 -7.79
CA ASP A 284 1.57 -22.57 -6.58
C ASP A 284 0.85 -21.71 -5.51
N LEU A 285 1.23 -20.45 -5.31
CA LEU A 285 0.54 -19.55 -4.37
C LEU A 285 -0.91 -19.28 -4.80
N VAL A 286 -1.15 -19.06 -6.09
CA VAL A 286 -2.50 -18.84 -6.62
C VAL A 286 -3.34 -20.11 -6.49
N ALA A 287 -2.77 -21.28 -6.77
CA ALA A 287 -3.45 -22.56 -6.59
C ALA A 287 -3.85 -22.82 -5.13
N MET A 288 -2.94 -22.54 -4.18
CA MET A 288 -3.23 -22.63 -2.73
C MET A 288 -4.40 -21.71 -2.32
N ALA A 289 -4.44 -20.50 -2.85
CA ALA A 289 -5.50 -19.55 -2.55
C ALA A 289 -6.87 -20.06 -3.04
N ARG A 290 -6.93 -20.56 -4.25
CA ARG A 290 -8.18 -21.10 -4.85
C ARG A 290 -8.69 -22.33 -4.12
N SER A 291 -7.80 -23.27 -3.76
CA SER A 291 -8.20 -24.46 -2.99
C SER A 291 -8.74 -24.14 -1.58
N SER A 292 -8.33 -23.01 -1.00
CA SER A 292 -8.81 -22.58 0.32
C SER A 292 -10.14 -21.82 0.24
N SER A 293 -10.49 -21.22 -0.89
CA SER A 293 -11.74 -20.45 -1.08
C SER A 293 -12.94 -21.29 -1.49
N GLY A 294 -12.77 -22.58 -1.74
CA GLY A 294 -13.86 -23.46 -2.18
C GLY A 294 -14.28 -23.30 -3.65
N ASP A 295 -13.59 -22.49 -4.42
CA ASP A 295 -13.72 -22.36 -5.87
C ASP A 295 -12.84 -23.44 -6.56
N ALA A 296 -13.33 -24.64 -6.64
CA ALA A 296 -12.79 -25.71 -7.46
C ALA A 296 -13.75 -26.02 -8.60
#